data_5bb6a2e8e7654421eca80352f8e2f16c
#
_entry.id   5bb6a2e8e7654421eca80352f8e2f16c
#
_cell.length_a   1.000
_cell.length_b   1.000
_cell.length_c   1.000
_cell.angle_alpha   90.00
_cell.angle_beta   90.00
_cell.angle_gamma   90.00
#
_symmetry.space_group_name_H-M   'P 1'
#
loop_
_entity.id
_entity.type
_entity.pdbx_description
1 polymer ?
#
loop_
_entity_poly.entity_id
_entity_poly.type
_entity_poly.pdbx_seq_one_letter_code
_entity_poly.pdbx_strand_id
1 'polypeptide(L)'
;LVWYAARKAGKKGSDTAAFRKVIQHYLPEQTDLLCAQYQLSLLKRSENWKDYLPKALAFADKFCQEDWQRLNDIAATLSEQYTTKDTHEKALKMALRSVDLHSVYDNYDTAAQLYFQLNDLTNAKVFAEKAIAAGKAAGTTTTATESLLQKIISAK
;
A
#
# COMPACT_ATOMS: atom_id res chain seq x y z
N LEU A 1 -4.41 18.87 13.21
CA LEU A 1 -3.29 18.64 14.12
C LEU A 1 -2.09 18.06 13.40
N VAL A 2 -2.23 16.93 12.68
CA VAL A 2 -1.15 16.29 11.92
C VAL A 2 -0.49 17.27 10.93
N TRP A 3 -1.31 18.05 10.19
CA TRP A 3 -0.80 19.09 9.30
C TRP A 3 0.00 20.19 10.04
N TYR A 4 -0.47 20.60 11.23
CA TYR A 4 0.26 21.55 12.07
C TYR A 4 1.60 21.01 12.55
N ALA A 5 1.62 19.74 13.00
CA ALA A 5 2.84 19.05 13.40
C ALA A 5 3.83 18.93 12.22
N ALA A 6 3.36 18.58 11.04
CA ALA A 6 4.17 18.50 9.82
C ALA A 6 4.76 19.86 9.43
N ARG A 7 3.99 20.95 9.58
CA ARG A 7 4.47 22.32 9.33
C ARG A 7 5.56 22.75 10.32
N LYS A 8 5.42 22.35 11.60
CA LYS A 8 6.46 22.60 12.64
C LYS A 8 7.73 21.80 12.40
N ALA A 9 7.66 20.66 11.75
CA ALA A 9 8.81 19.85 11.35
C ALA A 9 9.68 20.48 10.24
N GLY A 10 9.37 21.71 9.83
CA GLY A 10 10.15 22.51 8.88
C GLY A 10 9.77 22.32 7.41
N LYS A 11 10.25 23.24 6.55
CA LYS A 11 9.89 23.29 5.11
C LYS A 11 10.23 21.99 4.33
N LYS A 12 11.20 21.21 4.79
CA LYS A 12 11.57 19.91 4.19
C LYS A 12 10.89 18.72 4.88
N GLY A 13 10.11 18.96 5.95
CA GLY A 13 9.42 17.90 6.70
C GLY A 13 10.38 16.86 7.32
N SER A 14 11.69 17.16 7.41
CA SER A 14 12.71 16.19 7.82
C SER A 14 12.90 16.08 9.34
N ASP A 15 12.37 17.03 10.11
CA ASP A 15 12.46 16.99 11.56
C ASP A 15 11.34 16.13 12.18
N THR A 16 11.57 14.83 12.16
CA THR A 16 10.65 13.87 12.77
C THR A 16 10.57 13.99 14.29
N ALA A 17 11.58 14.55 14.94
CA ALA A 17 11.59 14.80 16.38
C ALA A 17 10.63 15.94 16.75
N ALA A 18 10.65 17.05 15.99
CA ALA A 18 9.68 18.13 16.15
C ALA A 18 8.25 17.67 15.91
N PHE A 19 8.02 16.85 14.86
CA PHE A 19 6.72 16.22 14.60
C PHE A 19 6.27 15.40 15.80
N ARG A 20 7.11 14.48 16.28
CA ARG A 20 6.83 13.61 17.43
C ARG A 20 6.46 14.42 18.68
N LYS A 21 7.21 15.47 18.99
CA LYS A 21 6.96 16.33 20.15
C LYS A 21 5.57 16.95 20.13
N VAL A 22 5.12 17.42 18.97
CA VAL A 22 3.77 17.99 18.81
C VAL A 22 2.71 16.90 18.97
N ILE A 23 2.85 15.75 18.29
CA ILE A 23 1.86 14.67 18.37
C ILE A 23 1.78 14.11 19.79
N GLN A 24 2.91 13.89 20.46
CA GLN A 24 2.96 13.38 21.82
C GLN A 24 2.26 14.29 22.84
N HIS A 25 2.30 15.61 22.60
CA HIS A 25 1.61 16.56 23.48
C HIS A 25 0.08 16.50 23.33
N TYR A 26 -0.42 16.36 22.10
CA TYR A 26 -1.87 16.44 21.83
C TYR A 26 -2.57 15.08 21.66
N LEU A 27 -1.84 14.06 21.22
CA LEU A 27 -2.34 12.70 20.94
C LEU A 27 -1.35 11.64 21.42
N PRO A 28 -1.09 11.54 22.74
CA PRO A 28 -0.04 10.68 23.28
C PRO A 28 -0.22 9.20 22.87
N GLU A 29 -1.44 8.68 22.89
CA GLU A 29 -1.73 7.27 22.55
C GLU A 29 -1.53 6.95 21.06
N GLN A 30 -1.63 7.94 20.18
CA GLN A 30 -1.47 7.78 18.73
C GLN A 30 -0.07 8.16 18.24
N THR A 31 0.84 8.55 19.15
CA THR A 31 2.14 9.09 18.79
C THR A 31 2.93 8.16 17.89
N ASP A 32 3.05 6.89 18.24
CA ASP A 32 3.85 5.93 17.49
C ASP A 32 3.26 5.66 16.10
N LEU A 33 1.94 5.47 16.01
CA LEU A 33 1.23 5.29 14.73
C LEU A 33 1.46 6.49 13.80
N LEU A 34 1.17 7.70 14.28
CA LEU A 34 1.24 8.91 13.46
C LEU A 34 2.68 9.26 13.07
N CYS A 35 3.65 9.03 13.97
CA CYS A 35 5.06 9.24 13.65
C CYS A 35 5.57 8.24 12.62
N ALA A 36 5.21 6.96 12.73
CA ALA A 36 5.59 5.94 11.74
C ALA A 36 4.95 6.23 10.38
N GLN A 37 3.66 6.59 10.34
CA GLN A 37 2.97 6.99 9.12
C GLN A 37 3.61 8.23 8.47
N TYR A 38 3.95 9.24 9.27
CA TYR A 38 4.63 10.44 8.78
C TYR A 38 6.00 10.11 8.19
N GLN A 39 6.77 9.24 8.84
CA GLN A 39 8.07 8.79 8.34
C GLN A 39 7.95 8.07 7.00
N LEU A 40 6.97 7.16 6.83
CA LEU A 40 6.71 6.51 5.55
C LEU A 40 6.36 7.52 4.45
N SER A 41 5.53 8.52 4.77
CA SER A 41 5.19 9.58 3.81
C SER A 41 6.39 10.41 3.36
N LEU A 42 7.34 10.66 4.26
CA LEU A 42 8.61 11.34 3.93
C LEU A 42 9.48 10.49 3.00
N LEU A 43 9.65 9.21 3.31
CA LEU A 43 10.45 8.27 2.52
C LEU A 43 9.87 8.08 1.12
N LYS A 44 8.54 7.93 1.01
CA LYS A 44 7.83 7.84 -0.27
C LYS A 44 8.04 9.12 -1.11
N ARG A 45 7.88 10.30 -0.51
CA ARG A 45 8.04 11.60 -1.19
C ARG A 45 9.48 11.90 -1.61
N SER A 46 10.46 11.38 -0.89
CA SER A 46 11.89 11.50 -1.22
C SER A 46 12.41 10.35 -2.08
N GLU A 47 11.52 9.42 -2.48
CA GLU A 47 11.84 8.21 -3.25
C GLU A 47 12.96 7.36 -2.60
N ASN A 48 13.09 7.44 -1.27
CA ASN A 48 14.05 6.63 -0.53
C ASN A 48 13.52 5.21 -0.30
N TRP A 49 13.44 4.44 -1.38
CA TRP A 49 12.87 3.10 -1.38
C TRP A 49 13.69 2.10 -0.56
N LYS A 50 15.01 2.33 -0.43
CA LYS A 50 15.86 1.49 0.42
C LYS A 50 15.41 1.48 1.87
N ASP A 51 15.09 2.64 2.43
CA ASP A 51 14.67 2.78 3.82
C ASP A 51 13.15 2.60 3.97
N TYR A 52 12.39 2.78 2.89
CA TYR A 52 10.94 2.61 2.88
C TYR A 52 10.53 1.17 3.18
N LEU A 53 11.10 0.18 2.47
CA LEU A 53 10.71 -1.22 2.57
C LEU A 53 10.70 -1.76 4.01
N PRO A 54 11.80 -1.73 4.77
CA PRO A 54 11.81 -2.28 6.13
C PRO A 54 10.84 -1.56 7.07
N LYS A 55 10.65 -0.25 6.88
CA LYS A 55 9.72 0.54 7.71
C LYS A 55 8.26 0.30 7.33
N ALA A 56 7.95 0.11 6.06
CA ALA A 56 6.61 -0.24 5.59
C ALA A 56 6.16 -1.61 6.09
N LEU A 57 7.07 -2.60 6.05
CA LEU A 57 6.81 -3.93 6.59
C LEU A 57 6.55 -3.89 8.10
N ALA A 58 7.41 -3.21 8.86
CA ALA A 58 7.23 -3.06 10.31
C ALA A 58 5.96 -2.26 10.67
N PHE A 59 5.60 -1.26 9.87
CA PHE A 59 4.39 -0.48 10.05
C PHE A 59 3.13 -1.32 9.79
N ALA A 60 3.12 -2.10 8.70
CA ALA A 60 2.02 -2.98 8.37
C ALA A 60 1.79 -4.03 9.46
N ASP A 61 2.87 -4.66 9.94
CA ASP A 61 2.82 -5.66 10.99
C ASP A 61 2.27 -5.09 12.31
N LYS A 62 2.75 -3.94 12.72
CA LYS A 62 2.40 -3.33 14.02
C LYS A 62 1.03 -2.65 14.03
N PHE A 63 0.63 -2.00 12.93
CA PHE A 63 -0.48 -1.04 12.95
C PHE A 63 -1.60 -1.30 11.95
N CYS A 64 -1.41 -2.20 10.97
CA CYS A 64 -2.37 -2.32 9.86
C CYS A 64 -3.13 -3.65 9.82
N GLN A 65 -3.07 -4.48 10.88
CA GLN A 65 -3.65 -5.83 10.86
C GLN A 65 -5.14 -5.87 10.52
N GLU A 66 -5.89 -4.82 10.87
CA GLU A 66 -7.32 -4.66 10.61
C GLU A 66 -7.62 -3.42 9.72
N ASP A 67 -6.60 -2.79 9.13
CA ASP A 67 -6.76 -1.63 8.26
C ASP A 67 -6.50 -2.02 6.80
N TRP A 68 -7.57 -2.43 6.13
CA TRP A 68 -7.51 -2.90 4.74
C TRP A 68 -6.96 -1.83 3.78
N GLN A 69 -7.29 -0.55 4.01
CA GLN A 69 -6.82 0.54 3.14
C GLN A 69 -5.30 0.70 3.20
N ARG A 70 -4.76 0.77 4.43
CA ARG A 70 -3.30 0.90 4.60
C ARG A 70 -2.55 -0.34 4.14
N LEU A 71 -3.09 -1.54 4.36
CA LEU A 71 -2.50 -2.77 3.82
C LEU A 71 -2.43 -2.71 2.30
N ASN A 72 -3.52 -2.31 1.64
CA ASN A 72 -3.53 -2.19 0.18
C ASN A 72 -2.58 -1.09 -0.32
N ASP A 73 -2.57 0.10 0.29
CA ASP A 73 -1.68 1.20 -0.11
C ASP A 73 -0.20 0.82 -0.04
N ILE A 74 0.18 0.07 1.01
CA ILE A 74 1.55 -0.44 1.15
C ILE A 74 1.81 -1.49 0.07
N ALA A 75 0.92 -2.47 -0.11
CA ALA A 75 1.07 -3.54 -1.10
C ALA A 75 1.21 -2.99 -2.51
N ALA A 76 0.37 -2.03 -2.90
CA ALA A 76 0.45 -1.35 -4.19
C ALA A 76 1.79 -0.62 -4.36
N THR A 77 2.24 0.14 -3.35
CA THR A 77 3.54 0.81 -3.39
C THR A 77 4.69 -0.20 -3.56
N LEU A 78 4.64 -1.34 -2.86
CA LEU A 78 5.67 -2.39 -3.01
C LEU A 78 5.63 -3.05 -4.39
N SER A 79 4.45 -3.26 -4.96
CA SER A 79 4.26 -3.77 -6.32
C SER A 79 4.86 -2.85 -7.38
N GLU A 80 4.72 -1.54 -7.20
CA GLU A 80 5.17 -0.54 -8.17
C GLU A 80 6.67 -0.25 -8.09
N GLN A 81 7.22 -0.22 -6.87
CA GLN A 81 8.57 0.31 -6.64
C GLN A 81 9.65 -0.76 -6.48
N TYR A 82 9.28 -2.03 -6.39
CA TYR A 82 10.24 -3.13 -6.20
C TYR A 82 10.02 -4.22 -7.23
N THR A 83 11.11 -4.96 -7.53
CA THR A 83 11.10 -6.01 -8.57
C THR A 83 11.51 -7.37 -8.03
N THR A 84 11.82 -7.48 -6.74
CA THR A 84 12.26 -8.75 -6.17
C THR A 84 11.07 -9.64 -5.80
N LYS A 85 11.19 -10.93 -6.09
CA LYS A 85 10.18 -11.93 -5.78
C LYS A 85 9.78 -11.90 -4.29
N ASP A 86 10.76 -11.82 -3.39
CA ASP A 86 10.52 -11.78 -1.93
C ASP A 86 9.64 -10.57 -1.52
N THR A 87 9.90 -9.39 -2.12
CA THR A 87 9.08 -8.20 -1.85
C THR A 87 7.66 -8.37 -2.39
N HIS A 88 7.51 -8.91 -3.61
CA HIS A 88 6.18 -9.15 -4.20
C HIS A 88 5.39 -10.21 -3.40
N GLU A 89 6.01 -11.25 -2.88
CA GLU A 89 5.36 -12.24 -2.01
C GLU A 89 4.86 -11.60 -0.69
N LYS A 90 5.65 -10.72 -0.08
CA LYS A 90 5.23 -9.95 1.11
C LYS A 90 4.10 -8.98 0.79
N ALA A 91 4.17 -8.27 -0.32
CA ALA A 91 3.11 -7.38 -0.79
C ALA A 91 1.82 -8.14 -1.08
N LEU A 92 1.90 -9.30 -1.72
CA LEU A 92 0.75 -10.14 -2.00
C LEU A 92 0.02 -10.59 -0.72
N LYS A 93 0.75 -10.97 0.33
CA LYS A 93 0.14 -11.31 1.62
C LYS A 93 -0.66 -10.14 2.19
N MET A 94 -0.16 -8.90 2.08
CA MET A 94 -0.88 -7.71 2.54
C MET A 94 -2.11 -7.43 1.67
N ALA A 95 -1.99 -7.53 0.34
CA ALA A 95 -3.10 -7.34 -0.59
C ALA A 95 -4.23 -8.36 -0.33
N LEU A 96 -3.88 -9.64 -0.13
CA LEU A 96 -4.86 -10.68 0.19
C LEU A 96 -5.52 -10.45 1.55
N ARG A 97 -4.76 -10.06 2.58
CA ARG A 97 -5.34 -9.68 3.87
C ARG A 97 -6.29 -8.49 3.73
N SER A 98 -5.94 -7.50 2.92
CA SER A 98 -6.83 -6.37 2.60
C SER A 98 -8.14 -6.83 1.95
N VAL A 99 -8.07 -7.78 1.01
CA VAL A 99 -9.25 -8.39 0.37
C VAL A 99 -10.11 -9.13 1.38
N ASP A 100 -9.51 -9.90 2.29
CA ASP A 100 -10.24 -10.65 3.33
C ASP A 100 -10.99 -9.72 4.29
N LEU A 101 -10.40 -8.57 4.61
CA LEU A 101 -11.02 -7.58 5.49
C LEU A 101 -12.15 -6.82 4.79
N HIS A 102 -11.95 -6.42 3.54
CA HIS A 102 -12.92 -5.65 2.79
C HIS A 102 -12.64 -5.73 1.28
N SER A 103 -13.44 -6.50 0.56
CA SER A 103 -13.27 -6.76 -0.87
C SER A 103 -13.76 -5.58 -1.72
N VAL A 104 -12.84 -4.89 -2.40
CA VAL A 104 -13.12 -3.78 -3.32
C VAL A 104 -12.27 -3.87 -4.59
N TYR A 105 -12.56 -3.03 -5.59
CA TYR A 105 -11.80 -2.95 -6.84
C TYR A 105 -10.29 -2.83 -6.60
N ASP A 106 -9.86 -1.85 -5.77
CA ASP A 106 -8.45 -1.49 -5.62
C ASP A 106 -7.60 -2.64 -5.10
N ASN A 107 -8.09 -3.39 -4.10
CA ASN A 107 -7.28 -4.46 -3.53
C ASN A 107 -7.32 -5.77 -4.36
N TYR A 108 -8.40 -6.02 -5.08
CA TYR A 108 -8.41 -7.07 -6.10
C TYR A 108 -7.44 -6.77 -7.25
N ASP A 109 -7.38 -5.51 -7.71
CA ASP A 109 -6.46 -5.09 -8.77
C ASP A 109 -5.00 -5.21 -8.32
N THR A 110 -4.68 -4.73 -7.10
CA THR A 110 -3.34 -4.88 -6.51
C THR A 110 -2.92 -6.35 -6.41
N ALA A 111 -3.82 -7.22 -5.96
CA ALA A 111 -3.54 -8.66 -5.89
C ALA A 111 -3.33 -9.28 -7.29
N ALA A 112 -4.13 -8.88 -8.29
CA ALA A 112 -3.99 -9.34 -9.66
C ALA A 112 -2.63 -8.96 -10.27
N GLN A 113 -2.19 -7.72 -10.05
CA GLN A 113 -0.88 -7.24 -10.48
C GLN A 113 0.26 -8.03 -9.83
N LEU A 114 0.19 -8.26 -8.51
CA LEU A 114 1.20 -9.02 -7.77
C LEU A 114 1.27 -10.49 -8.20
N TYR A 115 0.14 -11.15 -8.41
CA TYR A 115 0.12 -12.50 -8.98
C TYR A 115 0.75 -12.55 -10.37
N PHE A 116 0.46 -11.55 -11.23
CA PHE A 116 1.07 -11.45 -12.55
C PHE A 116 2.60 -11.27 -12.46
N GLN A 117 3.09 -10.38 -11.58
CA GLN A 117 4.52 -10.16 -11.35
C GLN A 117 5.22 -11.41 -10.79
N LEU A 118 4.52 -12.25 -10.04
CA LEU A 118 4.99 -13.53 -9.53
C LEU A 118 4.87 -14.69 -10.54
N ASN A 119 4.39 -14.41 -11.76
CA ASN A 119 4.13 -15.37 -12.81
C ASN A 119 3.07 -16.43 -12.46
N ASP A 120 2.18 -16.13 -11.51
CA ASP A 120 0.98 -16.93 -11.22
C ASP A 120 -0.19 -16.45 -12.09
N LEU A 121 -0.15 -16.81 -13.36
CA LEU A 121 -1.13 -16.36 -14.36
C LEU A 121 -2.55 -16.85 -14.06
N THR A 122 -2.68 -17.96 -13.35
CA THR A 122 -4.00 -18.51 -12.98
C THR A 122 -4.69 -17.61 -11.96
N ASN A 123 -4.03 -17.31 -10.85
CA ASN A 123 -4.59 -16.43 -9.84
C ASN A 123 -4.65 -14.97 -10.31
N ALA A 124 -3.67 -14.50 -11.09
CA ALA A 124 -3.70 -13.17 -11.70
C ALA A 124 -4.99 -12.96 -12.50
N LYS A 125 -5.40 -13.94 -13.33
CA LYS A 125 -6.64 -13.89 -14.10
C LYS A 125 -7.87 -13.82 -13.19
N VAL A 126 -7.96 -14.71 -12.20
CA VAL A 126 -9.10 -14.76 -11.26
C VAL A 126 -9.28 -13.43 -10.52
N PHE A 127 -8.18 -12.84 -10.03
CA PHE A 127 -8.25 -11.59 -9.29
C PHE A 127 -8.51 -10.38 -10.19
N ALA A 128 -8.00 -10.36 -11.43
CA ALA A 128 -8.33 -9.33 -12.41
C ALA A 128 -9.82 -9.34 -12.79
N GLU A 129 -10.40 -10.53 -12.99
CA GLU A 129 -11.84 -10.67 -13.26
C GLU A 129 -12.70 -10.19 -12.07
N LYS A 130 -12.30 -10.51 -10.83
CA LYS A 130 -12.95 -10.01 -9.60
C LYS A 130 -12.85 -8.49 -9.49
N ALA A 131 -11.68 -7.91 -9.76
CA ALA A 131 -11.48 -6.47 -9.75
C ALA A 131 -12.42 -5.79 -10.76
N ILE A 132 -12.45 -6.26 -12.01
CA ILE A 132 -13.32 -5.71 -13.04
C ILE A 132 -14.80 -5.78 -12.63
N ALA A 133 -15.23 -6.92 -12.08
CA ALA A 133 -16.61 -7.06 -11.61
C ALA A 133 -16.95 -6.09 -10.48
N ALA A 134 -16.06 -5.97 -9.47
CA ALA A 134 -16.23 -5.04 -8.36
C ALA A 134 -16.23 -3.58 -8.83
N GLY A 135 -15.29 -3.22 -9.72
CA GLY A 135 -15.20 -1.88 -10.29
C GLY A 135 -16.45 -1.49 -11.08
N LYS A 136 -16.96 -2.37 -11.94
CA LYS A 136 -18.20 -2.13 -12.68
C LYS A 136 -19.40 -1.96 -11.76
N ALA A 137 -19.51 -2.77 -10.72
CA ALA A 137 -20.58 -2.65 -9.72
C ALA A 137 -20.50 -1.33 -8.94
N ALA A 138 -19.31 -0.80 -8.70
CA ALA A 138 -19.08 0.49 -8.02
C ALA A 138 -19.08 1.71 -8.97
N GLY A 139 -19.22 1.52 -10.28
CA GLY A 139 -19.13 2.60 -11.27
C GLY A 139 -17.70 3.15 -11.44
N THR A 140 -16.69 2.37 -11.07
CA THR A 140 -15.27 2.74 -11.20
C THR A 140 -14.74 2.35 -12.57
N THR A 141 -13.82 3.15 -13.12
CA THR A 141 -13.14 2.83 -14.39
C THR A 141 -12.22 1.62 -14.21
N THR A 142 -12.37 0.59 -15.05
CA THR A 142 -11.64 -0.69 -14.95
C THR A 142 -10.63 -0.91 -16.08
N THR A 143 -10.40 0.08 -16.94
CA THR A 143 -9.59 -0.02 -18.17
C THR A 143 -8.16 -0.53 -17.90
N ALA A 144 -7.52 -0.12 -16.80
CA ALA A 144 -6.18 -0.58 -16.46
C ALA A 144 -6.15 -2.08 -16.18
N THR A 145 -7.10 -2.56 -15.37
CA THR A 145 -7.22 -3.99 -15.05
C THR A 145 -7.66 -4.82 -16.25
N GLU A 146 -8.53 -4.30 -17.13
CA GLU A 146 -8.89 -4.95 -18.39
C GLU A 146 -7.66 -5.12 -19.30
N SER A 147 -6.78 -4.11 -19.36
CA SER A 147 -5.51 -4.20 -20.08
C SER A 147 -4.56 -5.22 -19.45
N LEU A 148 -4.50 -5.31 -18.13
CA LEU A 148 -3.74 -6.34 -17.42
C LEU A 148 -4.28 -7.74 -17.74
N LEU A 149 -5.60 -7.92 -17.74
CA LEU A 149 -6.23 -9.21 -18.07
C LEU A 149 -5.87 -9.67 -19.49
N GLN A 150 -5.84 -8.75 -20.47
CA GLN A 150 -5.41 -9.09 -21.83
C GLN A 150 -3.94 -9.55 -21.87
N LYS A 151 -3.04 -8.88 -21.12
CA LYS A 151 -1.64 -9.32 -21.00
C LYS A 151 -1.52 -10.71 -20.38
N ILE A 152 -2.30 -10.99 -19.33
CA ILE A 152 -2.33 -12.31 -18.65
C ILE A 152 -2.77 -13.42 -19.64
N ILE A 153 -3.81 -13.16 -20.45
CA ILE A 153 -4.32 -14.10 -21.42
C ILE A 153 -3.29 -14.37 -22.55
N SER A 154 -2.58 -13.33 -22.97
CA SER A 154 -1.57 -13.42 -24.04
C SER A 154 -0.25 -14.04 -23.57
N ALA A 155 0.01 -14.13 -22.27
CA ALA A 155 1.23 -14.71 -21.70
C ALA A 155 1.17 -16.25 -21.54
N LYS A 156 0.05 -16.88 -21.90
CA LYS A 156 -0.12 -18.34 -21.96
C LYS A 156 0.34 -18.89 -23.30
#